data_3d0c9c628901fd186805c6210d7c95ff
#
_entry.id   3d0c9c628901fd186805c6210d7c95ff
#
_cell.length_a   1.000
_cell.length_b   1.000
_cell.length_c   1.000
_cell.angle_alpha   90.00
_cell.angle_beta   90.00
_cell.angle_gamma   90.00
#
_symmetry.space_group_name_H-M   'P 1'
#
loop_
_entity.id
_entity.type
_entity.pdbx_description
1 polymer ?
#
loop_
_entity_poly.entity_id
_entity_poly.type
_entity_poly.pdbx_seq_one_letter_code
_entity_poly.pdbx_strand_id
1 'polypeptide(L)'
;TLGAVYRHYAGPHVQSVVVSHSYLNNRNTKYRQNDESIPENLMLRLRSTEQETKFRFENNSSFRNWKINLGVNLDYSQYTNTTFQKAYTNQAQTFDYHTYLGMMRWGLFGTISYSSMDERFTASLGLRADANNYSSAMKSLSDQLSPRISLSYQLAEHWFISGNAGLYYQLPPYTALGFKDNNGTYVNKYNLRYMKVSQESLGISWRKGDTFEVSVEIG
;
A
#
# COMPACT_ATOMS: atom_id res chain seq x y z
N THR A 1 2.79 -4.99 16.34
CA THR A 1 3.90 -4.44 15.57
C THR A 1 5.01 -3.99 16.49
N LEU A 2 6.25 -4.33 16.18
CA LEU A 2 7.47 -3.85 16.82
C LEU A 2 8.34 -3.17 15.76
N GLY A 3 9.04 -2.08 16.09
CA GLY A 3 9.92 -1.42 15.14
C GLY A 3 10.97 -0.54 15.82
N ALA A 4 12.02 -0.25 15.06
CA ALA A 4 13.10 0.67 15.44
C ALA A 4 13.37 1.65 14.30
N VAL A 5 13.68 2.88 14.66
CA VAL A 5 14.06 3.95 13.74
C VAL A 5 15.38 4.55 14.19
N TYR A 6 16.34 4.58 13.29
CA TYR A 6 17.58 5.33 13.46
C TYR A 6 17.58 6.52 12.50
N ARG A 7 17.97 7.69 12.99
CA ARG A 7 18.14 8.90 12.17
C ARG A 7 19.52 9.49 12.38
N HIS A 8 20.14 9.83 11.26
CA HIS A 8 21.42 10.55 11.22
C HIS A 8 21.23 11.90 10.53
N TYR A 9 21.67 12.95 11.21
CA TYR A 9 21.56 14.33 10.73
C TYR A 9 22.96 14.80 10.29
N ALA A 10 23.10 15.15 9.01
CA ALA A 10 24.35 15.58 8.41
C ALA A 10 24.12 16.83 7.55
N GLY A 11 24.16 18.00 8.17
CA GLY A 11 23.90 19.29 7.50
C GLY A 11 22.49 19.32 6.90
N PRO A 12 22.36 19.48 5.56
CA PRO A 12 21.05 19.53 4.89
C PRO A 12 20.42 18.15 4.70
N HIS A 13 21.07 17.07 5.14
CA HIS A 13 20.64 15.69 4.93
C HIS A 13 20.13 15.06 6.22
N VAL A 14 19.04 14.33 6.11
CA VAL A 14 18.53 13.46 7.18
C VAL A 14 18.41 12.05 6.61
N GLN A 15 19.25 11.15 7.09
CA GLN A 15 19.20 9.74 6.73
C GLN A 15 18.41 8.96 7.76
N SER A 16 17.50 8.11 7.31
CA SER A 16 16.66 7.31 8.19
C SER A 16 16.73 5.84 7.80
N VAL A 17 16.97 5.00 8.79
CA VAL A 17 16.83 3.54 8.68
C VAL A 17 15.67 3.11 9.56
N VAL A 18 14.73 2.38 8.99
CA VAL A 18 13.56 1.85 9.70
C VAL A 18 13.53 0.34 9.53
N VAL A 19 13.40 -0.37 10.65
CA VAL A 19 13.14 -1.82 10.66
C VAL A 19 11.89 -2.05 11.47
N SER A 20 10.96 -2.83 10.94
CA SER A 20 9.74 -3.18 11.66
C SER A 20 9.32 -4.62 11.38
N HIS A 21 8.68 -5.22 12.36
CA HIS A 21 8.03 -6.53 12.25
C HIS A 21 6.59 -6.43 12.71
N SER A 22 5.67 -6.96 11.92
CA SER A 22 4.26 -7.05 12.27
C SER A 22 3.78 -8.50 12.21
N TYR A 23 2.87 -8.83 13.12
CA TYR A 23 2.17 -10.10 13.17
C TYR A 23 0.68 -9.85 13.30
N LEU A 24 -0.11 -10.44 12.42
CA LEU A 24 -1.56 -10.40 12.43
C LEU A 24 -2.09 -11.83 12.41
N ASN A 25 -3.02 -12.13 13.32
CA ASN A 25 -3.78 -13.38 13.31
C ASN A 25 -5.25 -13.04 13.08
N ASN A 26 -5.85 -13.66 12.09
CA ASN A 26 -7.26 -13.46 11.76
C ASN A 26 -7.99 -14.79 11.79
N ARG A 27 -9.17 -14.79 12.45
CA ARG A 27 -10.08 -15.94 12.51
C ARG A 27 -11.48 -15.47 12.17
N ASN A 28 -12.09 -16.12 11.20
CA ASN A 28 -13.45 -15.85 10.81
C ASN A 28 -14.22 -17.18 10.70
N THR A 29 -15.35 -17.29 11.39
CA THR A 29 -16.21 -18.45 11.32
C THR A 29 -17.64 -17.97 11.07
N LYS A 30 -18.33 -18.61 10.13
CA LYS A 30 -19.69 -18.27 9.77
C LYS A 30 -20.52 -19.54 9.66
N TYR A 31 -21.66 -19.56 10.32
CA TYR A 31 -22.63 -20.62 10.26
C TYR A 31 -23.91 -20.13 9.56
N ARG A 32 -24.63 -21.07 8.96
CA ARG A 32 -25.96 -20.80 8.39
C ARG A 32 -26.89 -20.36 9.51
N GLN A 33 -27.60 -19.24 9.31
CA GLN A 33 -28.52 -18.63 10.31
C GLN A 33 -27.87 -18.34 11.69
N ASN A 34 -26.51 -18.25 11.73
CA ASN A 34 -25.72 -18.14 12.96
C ASN A 34 -25.94 -19.29 13.97
N ASP A 35 -26.39 -20.45 13.50
CA ASP A 35 -26.62 -21.62 14.34
C ASP A 35 -25.35 -22.50 14.36
N GLU A 36 -24.63 -22.47 15.47
CA GLU A 36 -23.40 -23.23 15.71
C GLU A 36 -23.69 -24.63 16.31
N SER A 37 -24.94 -24.92 16.70
CA SER A 37 -25.30 -26.19 17.35
C SER A 37 -25.22 -27.37 16.37
N ILE A 38 -25.34 -27.09 15.08
CA ILE A 38 -25.33 -28.08 14.00
C ILE A 38 -24.03 -27.93 13.19
N PRO A 39 -23.09 -28.89 13.22
CA PRO A 39 -21.81 -28.81 12.50
C PRO A 39 -21.97 -28.61 10.98
N GLU A 40 -23.04 -29.16 10.39
CA GLU A 40 -23.36 -29.06 8.95
C GLU A 40 -23.67 -27.62 8.51
N ASN A 41 -24.06 -26.76 9.47
CA ASN A 41 -24.31 -25.34 9.24
C ASN A 41 -23.02 -24.53 9.02
N LEU A 42 -21.84 -25.12 9.24
CA LEU A 42 -20.58 -24.43 8.98
C LEU A 42 -20.46 -24.04 7.49
N MET A 43 -20.43 -22.73 7.23
CA MET A 43 -20.32 -22.12 5.90
C MET A 43 -18.92 -21.65 5.57
N LEU A 44 -18.27 -21.05 6.56
CA LEU A 44 -16.92 -20.52 6.43
C LEU A 44 -16.15 -20.77 7.73
N ARG A 45 -14.95 -21.26 7.62
CA ARG A 45 -13.94 -21.25 8.66
C ARG A 45 -12.61 -20.84 8.03
N LEU A 46 -12.17 -19.65 8.33
CA LEU A 46 -10.92 -19.08 7.86
C LEU A 46 -10.02 -18.81 9.06
N ARG A 47 -8.79 -19.28 9.00
CA ARG A 47 -7.73 -18.94 9.94
C ARG A 47 -6.51 -18.54 9.16
N SER A 48 -6.04 -17.31 9.34
CA SER A 48 -4.85 -16.82 8.66
C SER A 48 -3.89 -16.13 9.60
N THR A 49 -2.61 -16.22 9.28
CA THR A 49 -1.57 -15.41 9.90
C THR A 49 -0.81 -14.66 8.82
N GLU A 50 -0.51 -13.41 9.11
CA GLU A 50 0.30 -12.54 8.27
C GLU A 50 1.47 -12.02 9.10
N GLN A 51 2.69 -12.22 8.61
CA GLN A 51 3.91 -11.70 9.22
C GLN A 51 4.64 -10.89 8.17
N GLU A 52 5.07 -9.70 8.54
CA GLU A 52 5.85 -8.84 7.65
C GLU A 52 7.04 -8.25 8.40
N THR A 53 8.23 -8.46 7.84
CA THR A 53 9.45 -7.77 8.26
C THR A 53 9.80 -6.77 7.18
N LYS A 54 9.89 -5.49 7.57
CA LYS A 54 10.14 -4.38 6.64
C LYS A 54 11.45 -3.69 7.02
N PHE A 55 12.22 -3.41 6.00
CA PHE A 55 13.38 -2.53 6.04
C PHE A 55 13.14 -1.37 5.10
N ARG A 56 13.41 -0.16 5.57
CA ARG A 56 13.37 1.05 4.77
C ARG A 56 14.59 1.91 5.06
N PHE A 57 15.24 2.35 4.01
CA PHE A 57 16.23 3.41 4.05
C PHE A 57 15.72 4.60 3.25
N GLU A 58 15.88 5.79 3.78
CA GLU A 58 15.59 7.02 3.06
C GLU A 58 16.59 8.12 3.41
N ASN A 59 16.86 8.97 2.44
CA ASN A 59 17.63 10.19 2.59
C ASN A 59 16.79 11.39 2.17
N ASN A 60 16.56 12.29 3.10
CA ASN A 60 15.90 13.57 2.90
C ASN A 60 16.95 14.66 2.85
N SER A 61 16.98 15.43 1.78
CA SER A 61 17.91 16.53 1.58
C SER A 61 17.15 17.82 1.35
N SER A 62 17.51 18.87 2.07
CA SER A 62 16.87 20.20 1.97
C SER A 62 17.91 21.23 1.54
N PHE A 63 17.68 21.84 0.36
CA PHE A 63 18.55 22.84 -0.23
C PHE A 63 17.73 24.07 -0.59
N ARG A 64 17.79 25.11 0.23
CA ARG A 64 17.09 26.38 -0.02
C ARG A 64 15.61 26.15 -0.38
N ASN A 65 15.29 26.17 -1.67
CA ASN A 65 13.94 26.02 -2.23
C ASN A 65 13.57 24.58 -2.62
N TRP A 66 14.52 23.65 -2.52
CA TRP A 66 14.36 22.27 -2.97
C TRP A 66 14.38 21.28 -1.80
N LYS A 67 13.49 20.32 -1.86
CA LYS A 67 13.54 19.13 -0.98
C LYS A 67 13.60 17.90 -1.87
N ILE A 68 14.55 17.03 -1.59
CA ILE A 68 14.74 15.77 -2.32
C ILE A 68 14.66 14.63 -1.32
N ASN A 69 13.76 13.71 -1.55
CA ASN A 69 13.63 12.46 -0.81
C ASN A 69 13.92 11.29 -1.75
N LEU A 70 14.84 10.42 -1.36
CA LEU A 70 15.17 9.18 -2.08
C LEU A 70 15.18 8.02 -1.10
N GLY A 71 14.68 6.86 -1.51
CA GLY A 71 14.71 5.72 -0.62
C GLY A 71 14.47 4.39 -1.28
N VAL A 72 14.69 3.34 -0.48
CA VAL A 72 14.50 1.95 -0.84
C VAL A 72 13.68 1.24 0.24
N ASN A 73 12.87 0.28 -0.16
CA ASN A 73 12.14 -0.63 0.72
C ASN A 73 12.50 -2.07 0.39
N LEU A 74 12.64 -2.90 1.42
CA LEU A 74 12.73 -4.34 1.32
C LEU A 74 11.78 -4.94 2.34
N ASP A 75 10.85 -5.76 1.88
CA ASP A 75 9.84 -6.37 2.75
C ASP A 75 9.84 -7.88 2.54
N TYR A 76 9.89 -8.62 3.63
CA TYR A 76 9.66 -10.06 3.63
C TYR A 76 8.34 -10.38 4.30
N SER A 77 7.45 -11.02 3.57
CA SER A 77 6.10 -11.35 4.01
C SER A 77 5.89 -12.86 4.03
N GLN A 78 5.27 -13.35 5.09
CA GLN A 78 4.78 -14.72 5.20
C GLN A 78 3.27 -14.69 5.47
N TYR A 79 2.54 -15.45 4.69
CA TYR A 79 1.11 -15.63 4.86
C TYR A 79 0.76 -17.11 4.93
N THR A 80 0.04 -17.48 5.97
CA THR A 80 -0.56 -18.82 6.08
C THR A 80 -2.07 -18.69 6.15
N ASN A 81 -2.77 -19.63 5.55
CA ASN A 81 -4.22 -19.65 5.55
C ASN A 81 -4.73 -21.08 5.52
N THR A 82 -5.71 -21.37 6.38
CA THR A 82 -6.55 -22.57 6.30
C THR A 82 -7.98 -22.09 6.09
N THR A 83 -8.56 -22.45 4.96
CA THR A 83 -9.91 -22.07 4.55
C THR A 83 -10.77 -23.28 4.31
N PHE A 84 -11.88 -23.36 4.99
CA PHE A 84 -13.03 -24.17 4.62
C PHE A 84 -14.19 -23.23 4.26
N GLN A 85 -14.75 -23.37 3.05
CA GLN A 85 -15.85 -22.55 2.57
C GLN A 85 -16.82 -23.36 1.73
N LYS A 86 -18.11 -23.29 2.07
CA LYS A 86 -19.23 -23.76 1.23
C LYS A 86 -19.75 -22.58 0.41
N ALA A 87 -19.65 -22.65 -0.91
CA ALA A 87 -20.22 -21.67 -1.83
C ALA A 87 -21.46 -22.28 -2.48
N TYR A 88 -22.57 -21.55 -2.41
CA TYR A 88 -23.84 -21.93 -3.04
C TYR A 88 -24.05 -21.00 -4.23
N THR A 89 -23.59 -21.46 -5.38
CA THR A 89 -23.91 -20.88 -6.70
C THR A 89 -24.95 -21.78 -7.37
N ASN A 90 -24.84 -22.03 -8.67
CA ASN A 90 -25.73 -22.98 -9.37
C ASN A 90 -25.51 -24.44 -8.92
N GLN A 91 -24.33 -24.74 -8.35
CA GLN A 91 -24.01 -26.01 -7.71
C GLN A 91 -23.29 -25.75 -6.39
N ALA A 92 -23.56 -26.55 -5.37
CA ALA A 92 -22.87 -26.47 -4.09
C ALA A 92 -21.41 -26.87 -4.28
N GLN A 93 -20.49 -25.95 -4.01
CA GLN A 93 -19.05 -26.20 -4.05
C GLN A 93 -18.46 -26.04 -2.65
N THR A 94 -17.58 -26.93 -2.29
CA THR A 94 -16.82 -26.85 -1.04
C THR A 94 -15.35 -26.63 -1.38
N PHE A 95 -14.77 -25.57 -0.81
CA PHE A 95 -13.33 -25.30 -0.87
C PHE A 95 -12.75 -25.63 0.50
N ASP A 96 -11.75 -26.51 0.52
CA ASP A 96 -10.97 -26.85 1.71
C ASP A 96 -9.50 -26.92 1.33
N TYR A 97 -8.75 -25.90 1.73
CA TYR A 97 -7.35 -25.79 1.35
C TYR A 97 -6.50 -25.11 2.41
N HIS A 98 -5.23 -25.44 2.36
CA HIS A 98 -4.17 -24.78 3.13
C HIS A 98 -3.20 -24.07 2.20
N THR A 99 -2.84 -22.83 2.57
CA THR A 99 -1.90 -22.01 1.81
C THR A 99 -0.74 -21.57 2.69
N TYR A 100 0.45 -21.59 2.10
CA TYR A 100 1.64 -20.90 2.61
C TYR A 100 2.24 -20.06 1.48
N LEU A 101 2.39 -18.75 1.72
CA LEU A 101 3.08 -17.85 0.82
C LEU A 101 4.27 -17.23 1.56
N GLY A 102 5.47 -17.36 0.99
CA GLY A 102 6.62 -16.55 1.34
C GLY A 102 6.94 -15.62 0.17
N MET A 103 7.05 -14.32 0.43
CA MET A 103 7.25 -13.34 -0.63
C MET A 103 8.22 -12.26 -0.20
N MET A 104 9.20 -11.97 -1.07
CA MET A 104 10.10 -10.83 -0.97
C MET A 104 9.59 -9.72 -1.88
N ARG A 105 9.46 -8.53 -1.32
CA ARG A 105 9.11 -7.31 -2.06
C ARG A 105 10.24 -6.32 -1.97
N TRP A 106 10.48 -5.56 -3.02
CA TRP A 106 11.45 -4.47 -3.05
C TRP A 106 10.88 -3.30 -3.82
N GLY A 107 11.31 -2.11 -3.46
CA GLY A 107 10.86 -0.89 -4.11
C GLY A 107 11.87 0.23 -3.98
N LEU A 108 11.85 1.09 -4.99
CA LEU A 108 12.59 2.34 -5.03
C LEU A 108 11.60 3.49 -5.09
N PHE A 109 11.91 4.59 -4.43
CA PHE A 109 11.10 5.79 -4.54
C PHE A 109 11.97 7.05 -4.47
N GLY A 110 11.47 8.08 -5.12
CA GLY A 110 12.06 9.41 -5.07
C GLY A 110 10.99 10.48 -5.20
N THR A 111 11.22 11.60 -4.55
CA THR A 111 10.39 12.80 -4.68
C THR A 111 11.29 14.01 -4.70
N ILE A 112 11.05 14.91 -5.64
CA ILE A 112 11.65 16.25 -5.68
C ILE A 112 10.54 17.28 -5.51
N SER A 113 10.72 18.21 -4.58
CA SER A 113 9.78 19.28 -4.31
C SER A 113 10.48 20.62 -4.40
N TYR A 114 9.81 21.58 -4.98
CA TYR A 114 10.24 22.97 -5.08
C TYR A 114 9.22 23.87 -4.41
N SER A 115 9.70 24.84 -3.61
CA SER A 115 8.87 25.93 -3.08
C SER A 115 9.47 27.26 -3.53
N SER A 116 8.62 28.17 -4.02
CA SER A 116 9.04 29.53 -4.38
C SER A 116 9.57 30.28 -3.17
N MET A 117 10.36 31.35 -3.39
CA MET A 117 10.96 32.14 -2.30
C MET A 117 9.91 32.88 -1.47
N ASP A 118 8.77 33.21 -2.06
CA ASP A 118 7.63 33.83 -1.39
C ASP A 118 6.64 32.79 -0.80
N GLU A 119 7.03 31.49 -0.85
CA GLU A 119 6.26 30.35 -0.35
C GLU A 119 4.84 30.19 -0.95
N ARG A 120 4.51 30.99 -1.98
CA ARG A 120 3.19 30.97 -2.61
C ARG A 120 2.98 29.81 -3.55
N PHE A 121 4.05 29.25 -4.13
CA PHE A 121 4.00 28.13 -5.06
C PHE A 121 4.81 26.94 -4.55
N THR A 122 4.20 25.78 -4.57
CA THR A 122 4.88 24.50 -4.31
C THR A 122 4.54 23.50 -5.40
N ALA A 123 5.56 22.84 -5.93
CA ALA A 123 5.42 21.76 -6.88
C ALA A 123 6.20 20.54 -6.40
N SER A 124 5.66 19.34 -6.59
CA SER A 124 6.31 18.08 -6.25
C SER A 124 6.14 17.08 -7.37
N LEU A 125 7.25 16.41 -7.72
CA LEU A 125 7.27 15.27 -8.63
C LEU A 125 7.77 14.06 -7.87
N GLY A 126 7.03 12.97 -7.91
CA GLY A 126 7.36 11.70 -7.29
C GLY A 126 7.39 10.56 -8.29
N LEU A 127 8.29 9.62 -8.08
CA LEU A 127 8.33 8.36 -8.80
C LEU A 127 8.56 7.23 -7.80
N ARG A 128 7.76 6.16 -7.93
CA ARG A 128 7.93 4.94 -7.17
C ARG A 128 7.90 3.75 -8.12
N ALA A 129 8.70 2.74 -7.82
CA ALA A 129 8.69 1.46 -8.52
C ALA A 129 8.70 0.34 -7.48
N ASP A 130 7.80 -0.61 -7.60
CA ASP A 130 7.68 -1.76 -6.71
C ASP A 130 7.77 -3.06 -7.50
N ALA A 131 8.30 -4.10 -6.88
CA ALA A 131 8.36 -5.42 -7.44
C ALA A 131 8.32 -6.50 -6.35
N ASN A 132 8.06 -7.74 -6.72
CA ASN A 132 8.12 -8.88 -5.82
C ASN A 132 8.44 -10.19 -6.57
N ASN A 133 8.71 -11.25 -5.81
CA ASN A 133 9.04 -12.56 -6.38
C ASN A 133 7.84 -13.52 -6.50
N TYR A 134 6.60 -13.03 -6.35
CA TYR A 134 5.41 -13.88 -6.44
C TYR A 134 5.23 -14.49 -7.84
N SER A 135 5.35 -13.67 -8.88
CA SER A 135 5.24 -14.10 -10.28
C SER A 135 6.21 -13.36 -11.19
N SER A 136 6.44 -13.87 -12.38
CA SER A 136 7.26 -13.19 -13.40
C SER A 136 6.69 -11.83 -13.77
N ALA A 137 5.36 -11.68 -13.82
CA ALA A 137 4.67 -10.43 -14.15
C ALA A 137 4.76 -9.36 -13.05
N MET A 138 5.22 -9.70 -11.84
CA MET A 138 5.39 -8.78 -10.72
C MET A 138 6.85 -8.52 -10.36
N LYS A 139 7.80 -9.11 -11.09
CA LYS A 139 9.22 -9.09 -10.76
C LYS A 139 9.97 -7.87 -11.27
N SER A 140 9.46 -7.21 -12.31
CA SER A 140 10.10 -6.05 -12.92
C SER A 140 9.64 -4.75 -12.27
N LEU A 141 10.59 -3.90 -11.85
CA LEU A 141 10.32 -2.56 -11.33
C LEU A 141 9.69 -1.64 -12.40
N SER A 142 10.03 -1.83 -13.66
CA SER A 142 9.52 -1.00 -14.77
C SER A 142 8.03 -1.17 -15.02
N ASP A 143 7.47 -2.33 -14.66
CA ASP A 143 6.07 -2.65 -14.93
C ASP A 143 5.12 -2.02 -13.88
N GLN A 144 5.66 -1.59 -12.73
CA GLN A 144 4.93 -0.95 -11.63
C GLN A 144 5.45 0.46 -11.33
N LEU A 145 5.71 1.25 -12.37
CA LEU A 145 6.09 2.66 -12.22
C LEU A 145 4.90 3.52 -11.84
N SER A 146 5.04 4.23 -10.72
CA SER A 146 4.02 5.07 -10.08
C SER A 146 4.47 6.54 -10.10
N PRO A 147 4.33 7.26 -11.23
CA PRO A 147 4.57 8.70 -11.28
C PRO A 147 3.47 9.46 -10.54
N ARG A 148 3.85 10.56 -9.90
CA ARG A 148 2.95 11.45 -9.16
C ARG A 148 3.37 12.88 -9.36
N ILE A 149 2.40 13.78 -9.45
CA ILE A 149 2.60 15.22 -9.46
C ILE A 149 1.65 15.86 -8.45
N SER A 150 2.13 16.86 -7.75
CA SER A 150 1.34 17.68 -6.86
C SER A 150 1.74 19.14 -7.01
N LEU A 151 0.75 20.03 -7.11
CA LEU A 151 0.91 21.45 -7.25
C LEU A 151 0.04 22.15 -6.21
N SER A 152 0.56 23.23 -5.63
CA SER A 152 -0.20 24.10 -4.74
C SER A 152 0.19 25.54 -5.00
N TYR A 153 -0.79 26.42 -5.04
CA TYR A 153 -0.60 27.85 -5.26
C TYR A 153 -1.50 28.68 -4.35
N GLN A 154 -0.90 29.67 -3.67
CA GLN A 154 -1.63 30.67 -2.89
C GLN A 154 -2.12 31.79 -3.81
N LEU A 155 -3.41 31.77 -4.14
CA LEU A 155 -4.05 32.77 -5.00
C LEU A 155 -4.11 34.15 -4.35
N ALA A 156 -4.45 34.20 -3.04
CA ALA A 156 -4.55 35.40 -2.23
C ALA A 156 -4.17 35.04 -0.78
N GLU A 157 -4.14 36.04 0.13
CA GLU A 157 -3.68 35.89 1.52
C GLU A 157 -4.25 34.66 2.24
N HIS A 158 -5.50 34.32 1.95
CA HIS A 158 -6.22 33.21 2.60
C HIS A 158 -6.69 32.13 1.63
N TRP A 159 -6.51 32.30 0.34
CA TRP A 159 -7.00 31.37 -0.68
C TRP A 159 -5.89 30.54 -1.30
N PHE A 160 -6.10 29.22 -1.31
CA PHE A 160 -5.17 28.25 -1.90
C PHE A 160 -5.90 27.39 -2.91
N ILE A 161 -5.24 27.08 -4.01
CA ILE A 161 -5.64 26.06 -4.97
C ILE A 161 -4.58 24.96 -4.96
N SER A 162 -5.03 23.73 -4.99
CA SER A 162 -4.13 22.57 -5.06
C SER A 162 -4.66 21.53 -6.01
N GLY A 163 -3.77 20.80 -6.65
CA GLY A 163 -4.12 19.69 -7.50
C GLY A 163 -3.06 18.62 -7.43
N ASN A 164 -3.48 17.38 -7.54
CA ASN A 164 -2.59 16.24 -7.64
C ASN A 164 -3.08 15.25 -8.70
N ALA A 165 -2.15 14.55 -9.31
CA ALA A 165 -2.43 13.45 -10.19
C ALA A 165 -1.37 12.37 -9.98
N GLY A 166 -1.77 11.10 -10.02
CA GLY A 166 -0.85 10.01 -9.80
C GLY A 166 -1.35 8.67 -10.26
N LEU A 167 -0.37 7.83 -10.57
CA LEU A 167 -0.58 6.43 -10.87
C LEU A 167 -0.08 5.60 -9.69
N TYR A 168 -0.89 4.65 -9.25
CA TYR A 168 -0.61 3.84 -8.08
C TYR A 168 -0.73 2.36 -8.43
N TYR A 169 0.18 1.57 -7.85
CA TYR A 169 0.13 0.12 -7.94
C TYR A 169 0.00 -0.46 -6.54
N GLN A 170 -0.99 -1.32 -6.36
CA GLN A 170 -1.27 -2.00 -5.10
C GLN A 170 -1.17 -3.50 -5.29
N LEU A 171 -0.48 -4.17 -4.38
CA LEU A 171 -0.46 -5.62 -4.35
C LEU A 171 -1.87 -6.16 -4.04
N PRO A 172 -2.37 -7.17 -4.78
CA PRO A 172 -3.60 -7.87 -4.41
C PRO A 172 -3.52 -8.47 -2.99
N PRO A 173 -4.65 -8.62 -2.29
CA PRO A 173 -4.66 -9.19 -0.95
C PRO A 173 -4.12 -10.62 -0.93
N TYR A 174 -3.48 -11.01 0.17
CA TYR A 174 -2.87 -12.35 0.31
C TYR A 174 -3.89 -13.48 0.13
N THR A 175 -5.15 -13.26 0.45
CA THR A 175 -6.24 -14.21 0.20
C THR A 175 -6.42 -14.53 -1.29
N ALA A 176 -6.27 -13.52 -2.16
CA ALA A 176 -6.32 -13.70 -3.61
C ALA A 176 -5.03 -14.34 -4.15
N LEU A 177 -3.85 -13.90 -3.65
CA LEU A 177 -2.56 -14.47 -4.04
C LEU A 177 -2.44 -15.95 -3.61
N GLY A 178 -2.98 -16.28 -2.44
CA GLY A 178 -2.92 -17.61 -1.84
C GLY A 178 -4.08 -18.53 -2.17
N PHE A 179 -5.02 -18.10 -3.03
CA PHE A 179 -6.19 -18.91 -3.38
C PHE A 179 -5.78 -20.17 -4.14
N LYS A 180 -6.27 -21.32 -3.66
CA LYS A 180 -6.05 -22.63 -4.26
C LYS A 180 -7.36 -23.29 -4.65
N ASP A 181 -7.33 -24.08 -5.70
CA ASP A 181 -8.38 -25.02 -6.04
C ASP A 181 -8.38 -26.26 -5.12
N ASN A 182 -9.35 -27.15 -5.32
CA ASN A 182 -9.44 -28.40 -4.55
C ASN A 182 -8.29 -29.40 -4.84
N ASN A 183 -7.51 -29.17 -5.89
CA ASN A 183 -6.31 -29.94 -6.22
C ASN A 183 -5.05 -29.37 -5.54
N GLY A 184 -5.19 -28.27 -4.77
CA GLY A 184 -4.09 -27.60 -4.09
C GLY A 184 -3.25 -26.70 -4.99
N THR A 185 -3.70 -26.42 -6.22
CA THR A 185 -3.00 -25.57 -7.19
C THR A 185 -3.33 -24.10 -6.97
N TYR A 186 -2.32 -23.23 -6.99
CA TYR A 186 -2.53 -21.78 -6.94
C TYR A 186 -3.20 -21.30 -8.24
N VAL A 187 -4.47 -20.92 -8.15
CA VAL A 187 -5.29 -20.52 -9.31
C VAL A 187 -4.79 -19.22 -9.93
N ASN A 188 -4.33 -18.30 -9.08
CA ASN A 188 -4.06 -16.92 -9.48
C ASN A 188 -2.58 -16.61 -9.78
N LYS A 189 -1.68 -17.57 -9.57
CA LYS A 189 -0.22 -17.34 -9.61
C LYS A 189 0.29 -16.74 -10.91
N TYR A 190 -0.31 -17.07 -12.04
CA TYR A 190 0.14 -16.62 -13.36
C TYR A 190 -0.67 -15.45 -13.92
N ASN A 191 -1.85 -15.19 -13.38
CA ASN A 191 -2.81 -14.22 -13.90
C ASN A 191 -2.87 -12.91 -13.09
N LEU A 192 -2.57 -12.97 -11.79
CA LEU A 192 -2.58 -11.77 -10.96
C LEU A 192 -1.38 -10.87 -11.24
N ARG A 193 -1.68 -9.59 -11.25
CA ARG A 193 -0.73 -8.48 -11.35
C ARG A 193 -1.06 -7.48 -10.24
N TYR A 194 -0.19 -6.49 -10.06
CA TYR A 194 -0.53 -5.33 -9.25
C TYR A 194 -1.80 -4.66 -9.79
N MET A 195 -2.68 -4.27 -8.88
CA MET A 195 -3.84 -3.45 -9.20
C MET A 195 -3.37 -2.04 -9.51
N LYS A 196 -3.77 -1.49 -10.65
CA LYS A 196 -3.40 -0.16 -11.12
C LYS A 196 -4.57 0.79 -10.88
N VAL A 197 -4.29 1.93 -10.25
CA VAL A 197 -5.27 2.98 -9.97
C VAL A 197 -4.72 4.32 -10.45
N SER A 198 -5.49 5.07 -11.22
CA SER A 198 -5.27 6.49 -11.49
C SER A 198 -6.08 7.29 -10.47
N GLN A 199 -5.46 8.29 -9.88
CA GLN A 199 -6.12 9.20 -8.96
C GLN A 199 -5.75 10.63 -9.34
N GLU A 200 -6.75 11.48 -9.43
CA GLU A 200 -6.61 12.90 -9.72
C GLU A 200 -7.49 13.67 -8.73
N SER A 201 -7.01 14.79 -8.24
CA SER A 201 -7.86 15.68 -7.45
C SER A 201 -7.50 17.14 -7.68
N LEU A 202 -8.50 18.00 -7.50
CA LEU A 202 -8.39 19.45 -7.54
C LEU A 202 -9.16 20.02 -6.34
N GLY A 203 -8.50 20.90 -5.59
CA GLY A 203 -9.07 21.50 -4.39
C GLY A 203 -8.86 23.01 -4.32
N ILE A 204 -9.78 23.68 -3.69
CA ILE A 204 -9.67 25.07 -3.25
C ILE A 204 -9.89 25.14 -1.75
N SER A 205 -9.05 25.86 -1.05
CA SER A 205 -9.19 26.07 0.40
C SER A 205 -9.06 27.53 0.78
N TRP A 206 -9.78 27.90 1.84
CA TRP A 206 -9.66 29.18 2.51
C TRP A 206 -9.17 28.94 3.94
N ARG A 207 -8.10 29.64 4.34
CA ARG A 207 -7.45 29.49 5.64
C ARG A 207 -7.34 30.81 6.35
N LYS A 208 -7.68 30.86 7.67
CA LYS A 208 -7.47 32.02 8.54
C LYS A 208 -6.49 31.61 9.65
N GLY A 209 -5.21 31.95 9.43
CA GLY A 209 -4.13 31.49 10.32
C GLY A 209 -4.09 29.97 10.46
N ASP A 210 -3.65 29.49 11.63
CA ASP A 210 -3.57 28.05 11.95
C ASP A 210 -4.85 27.52 12.62
N THR A 211 -5.90 28.38 12.74
CA THR A 211 -7.07 28.05 13.56
C THR A 211 -8.30 27.62 12.79
N PHE A 212 -8.41 27.99 11.52
CA PHE A 212 -9.61 27.69 10.75
C PHE A 212 -9.29 27.45 9.26
N GLU A 213 -9.80 26.34 8.72
CA GLU A 213 -9.72 25.99 7.31
C GLU A 213 -11.07 25.46 6.80
N VAL A 214 -11.48 25.92 5.63
CA VAL A 214 -12.57 25.33 4.84
C VAL A 214 -12.02 24.94 3.50
N SER A 215 -12.26 23.70 3.08
CA SER A 215 -11.80 23.20 1.78
C SER A 215 -12.91 22.47 1.04
N VAL A 216 -12.84 22.55 -0.28
CA VAL A 216 -13.65 21.76 -1.22
C VAL A 216 -12.68 21.06 -2.16
N GLU A 217 -12.83 19.77 -2.30
CA GLU A 217 -12.02 18.92 -3.17
C GLU A 217 -12.93 18.06 -4.05
N ILE A 218 -12.55 17.90 -5.30
CA ILE A 218 -13.14 16.99 -6.28
C ILE A 218 -12.05 16.05 -6.79
N GLY A 219 -12.38 14.76 -7.00
CA GLY A 219 -11.44 13.73 -7.47
C GLY A 219 -12.14 12.46 -7.92
#